data_bb3f5fc4b0728b5522a38b87349d66b7
#
_entry.id   bb3f5fc4b0728b5522a38b87349d66b7
#
_cell.length_a   1.000
_cell.length_b   1.000
_cell.length_c   1.000
_cell.angle_alpha   90.00
_cell.angle_beta   90.00
_cell.angle_gamma   90.00
#
_symmetry.space_group_name_H-M   'P 1'
#
loop_
_entity.id
_entity.type
_entity.pdbx_description
1 polymer ?
#
loop_
_entity_poly.entity_id
_entity_poly.type
_entity_poly.pdbx_seq_one_letter_code
_entity_poly.pdbx_strand_id
1 'polypeptide(L)'
;MIILLEGPDGAGKSVLYKQLQNEFSSNFIRSIDRNDKGQYLWYKQHIESPYVYFIYRGFISELVYRPIKDDREPNITLEEAGNLCSRHLFVIYCTNKHAYDNIKLRGDDYIENENEHKQICTRYKEVITTIDNFTNARVFYYDYSSPVMYNVLLDAIRRFIEQTKKEVIQ
;
A
#
# COMPACT_ATOMS: atom_id res chain seq x y z
N MET A 1 -3.34 3.79 -13.69
CA MET A 1 -3.57 4.23 -12.28
C MET A 1 -3.36 3.07 -11.32
N ILE A 2 -2.80 3.33 -10.16
CA ILE A 2 -2.40 2.31 -9.19
C ILE A 2 -3.06 2.57 -7.83
N ILE A 3 -3.58 1.51 -7.21
CA ILE A 3 -4.12 1.50 -5.86
C ILE A 3 -3.27 0.52 -5.03
N LEU A 4 -2.50 1.05 -4.08
CA LEU A 4 -1.63 0.27 -3.20
C LEU A 4 -2.33 -0.05 -1.88
N LEU A 5 -2.27 -1.32 -1.46
CA LEU A 5 -2.66 -1.75 -0.13
C LEU A 5 -1.40 -1.94 0.72
N GLU A 6 -1.17 -1.02 1.63
CA GLU A 6 0.03 -0.94 2.45
C GLU A 6 -0.28 -0.97 3.96
N GLY A 7 0.70 -1.27 4.76
CA GLY A 7 0.58 -1.29 6.22
C GLY A 7 1.27 -2.50 6.86
N PRO A 8 1.42 -2.51 8.19
CA PRO A 8 2.11 -3.58 8.92
C PRO A 8 1.38 -4.92 8.82
N ASP A 9 2.08 -6.00 9.14
CA ASP A 9 1.47 -7.31 9.27
C ASP A 9 0.41 -7.30 10.38
N GLY A 10 -0.62 -8.12 10.22
CA GLY A 10 -1.75 -8.14 11.14
C GLY A 10 -2.80 -7.05 10.94
N ALA A 11 -2.55 -6.04 10.09
CA ALA A 11 -3.45 -4.90 9.88
C ALA A 11 -4.68 -5.17 8.98
N GLY A 12 -4.95 -6.43 8.62
CA GLY A 12 -6.16 -6.80 7.86
C GLY A 12 -6.07 -6.67 6.34
N LYS A 13 -4.90 -6.31 5.78
CA LYS A 13 -4.71 -6.12 4.32
C LYS A 13 -5.21 -7.27 3.45
N SER A 14 -4.94 -8.53 3.84
CA SER A 14 -5.34 -9.71 3.05
C SER A 14 -6.85 -9.89 2.95
N VAL A 15 -7.56 -9.53 4.02
CA VAL A 15 -9.03 -9.56 4.04
C VAL A 15 -9.58 -8.46 3.15
N LEU A 16 -9.07 -7.24 3.32
CA LEU A 16 -9.46 -6.10 2.48
C LEU A 16 -9.20 -6.38 1.00
N TYR A 17 -8.03 -6.94 0.66
CA TYR A 17 -7.70 -7.28 -0.72
C TYR A 17 -8.72 -8.23 -1.35
N LYS A 18 -9.13 -9.29 -0.62
CA LYS A 18 -10.17 -10.23 -1.09
C LYS A 18 -11.54 -9.54 -1.25
N GLN A 19 -11.89 -8.65 -0.33
CA GLN A 19 -13.14 -7.89 -0.42
C GLN A 19 -13.15 -6.98 -1.66
N LEU A 20 -12.03 -6.26 -1.91
CA LEU A 20 -11.91 -5.41 -3.10
C LEU A 20 -11.94 -6.20 -4.41
N GLN A 21 -11.40 -7.44 -4.43
CA GLN A 21 -11.51 -8.33 -5.60
C GLN A 21 -12.96 -8.67 -5.95
N ASN A 22 -13.86 -8.74 -4.98
CA ASN A 22 -15.28 -8.98 -5.21
C ASN A 22 -16.03 -7.73 -5.70
N GLU A 23 -15.52 -6.53 -5.38
CA GLU A 23 -16.16 -5.24 -5.70
C GLU A 23 -15.72 -4.66 -7.05
N PHE A 24 -14.51 -4.96 -7.49
CA PHE A 24 -13.91 -4.34 -8.66
C PHE A 24 -13.43 -5.37 -9.68
N SER A 25 -13.95 -5.28 -10.92
CA SER A 25 -13.41 -6.02 -12.07
C SER A 25 -12.17 -5.30 -12.61
N SER A 26 -11.02 -5.49 -11.94
CA SER A 26 -9.77 -4.79 -12.23
C SER A 26 -8.57 -5.75 -12.18
N ASN A 27 -7.38 -5.25 -12.46
CA ASN A 27 -6.16 -6.03 -12.38
C ASN A 27 -5.68 -6.09 -10.93
N PHE A 28 -5.65 -7.29 -10.36
CA PHE A 28 -5.18 -7.54 -9.01
C PHE A 28 -3.82 -8.22 -9.03
N ILE A 29 -2.80 -7.56 -8.46
CA ILE A 29 -1.43 -8.06 -8.39
C ILE A 29 -1.08 -8.27 -6.92
N ARG A 30 -0.71 -9.50 -6.54
CA ARG A 30 -0.45 -9.84 -5.14
C ARG A 30 0.87 -9.30 -4.62
N SER A 31 1.88 -9.26 -5.45
CA SER A 31 3.14 -8.54 -5.20
C SER A 31 3.88 -8.38 -6.51
N ILE A 32 4.58 -7.26 -6.66
CA ILE A 32 5.63 -7.12 -7.66
C ILE A 32 6.87 -7.71 -7.02
N ASP A 33 7.61 -8.54 -7.76
CA ASP A 33 8.77 -9.25 -7.22
C ASP A 33 9.71 -8.28 -6.51
N ARG A 34 9.94 -8.51 -5.22
CA ARG A 34 10.78 -7.66 -4.38
C ARG A 34 12.26 -7.67 -4.76
N ASN A 35 12.68 -8.70 -5.51
CA ASN A 35 14.06 -8.85 -5.95
C ASN A 35 14.32 -8.21 -7.32
N ASP A 36 13.29 -7.68 -7.96
CA ASP A 36 13.40 -7.13 -9.29
C ASP A 36 13.77 -5.64 -9.23
N LYS A 37 15.00 -5.30 -9.67
CA LYS A 37 15.41 -3.92 -9.93
C LYS A 37 14.53 -3.22 -10.99
N GLY A 38 13.75 -3.98 -11.75
CA GLY A 38 12.71 -3.51 -12.67
C GLY A 38 11.43 -3.02 -11.99
N GLN A 39 11.29 -3.16 -10.66
CA GLN A 39 10.07 -2.76 -9.93
C GLN A 39 9.70 -1.29 -10.19
N TYR A 40 10.67 -0.37 -10.10
CA TYR A 40 10.46 1.04 -10.40
C TYR A 40 9.98 1.27 -11.83
N LEU A 41 10.61 0.62 -12.81
CA LEU A 41 10.22 0.73 -14.22
C LEU A 41 8.82 0.21 -14.46
N TRP A 42 8.44 -0.89 -13.82
CA TRP A 42 7.09 -1.43 -13.89
C TRP A 42 6.05 -0.41 -13.39
N TYR A 43 6.29 0.18 -12.20
CA TYR A 43 5.41 1.23 -11.66
C TYR A 43 5.32 2.42 -12.62
N LYS A 44 6.44 2.92 -13.10
CA LYS A 44 6.52 4.05 -14.02
C LYS A 44 5.71 3.82 -15.31
N GLN A 45 5.75 2.60 -15.85
CA GLN A 45 4.98 2.23 -17.06
C GLN A 45 3.47 2.13 -16.81
N HIS A 46 3.05 1.76 -15.60
CA HIS A 46 1.66 1.43 -15.32
C HIS A 46 0.89 2.52 -14.56
N ILE A 47 1.58 3.48 -13.92
CA ILE A 47 0.93 4.48 -13.10
C ILE A 47 0.02 5.41 -13.92
N GLU A 48 0.39 5.74 -15.14
CA GLU A 48 -0.39 6.56 -16.08
C GLU A 48 -1.27 5.71 -17.02
N SER A 49 -1.29 4.41 -16.84
CA SER A 49 -2.12 3.50 -17.62
C SER A 49 -3.61 3.79 -17.41
N PRO A 50 -4.47 3.67 -18.44
CA PRO A 50 -5.92 3.78 -18.29
C PRO A 50 -6.51 2.63 -17.46
N TYR A 51 -5.76 1.56 -17.27
CA TYR A 51 -6.17 0.42 -16.46
C TYR A 51 -5.95 0.67 -14.97
N VAL A 52 -6.82 0.08 -14.14
CA VAL A 52 -6.71 0.09 -12.68
C VAL A 52 -5.95 -1.14 -12.21
N TYR A 53 -4.91 -0.92 -11.41
CA TYR A 53 -4.12 -1.98 -10.80
C TYR A 53 -4.24 -1.88 -9.27
N PHE A 54 -4.76 -2.93 -8.63
CA PHE A 54 -4.71 -3.10 -7.18
C PHE A 54 -3.49 -3.93 -6.81
N ILE A 55 -2.58 -3.36 -6.04
CA ILE A 55 -1.33 -4.01 -5.65
C ILE A 55 -1.32 -4.25 -4.15
N TYR A 56 -1.14 -5.51 -3.76
CA TYR A 56 -0.99 -5.92 -2.38
C TYR A 56 0.49 -5.90 -2.00
N ARG A 57 0.90 -4.97 -1.13
CA ARG A 57 2.29 -4.67 -0.77
C ARG A 57 3.13 -4.23 -1.97
N GLY A 58 3.28 -2.96 -2.12
CA GLY A 58 4.09 -2.33 -3.15
C GLY A 58 5.42 -1.79 -2.65
N PHE A 59 5.89 -0.74 -3.31
CA PHE A 59 7.19 -0.13 -3.03
C PHE A 59 7.31 0.48 -1.63
N ILE A 60 6.20 0.86 -0.99
CA ILE A 60 6.22 1.39 0.39
C ILE A 60 6.62 0.28 1.36
N SER A 61 6.09 -0.94 1.17
CA SER A 61 6.55 -2.11 1.95
C SER A 61 8.04 -2.35 1.82
N GLU A 62 8.62 -2.15 0.64
CA GLU A 62 10.05 -2.27 0.38
C GLU A 62 10.86 -1.27 1.22
N LEU A 63 10.44 0.02 1.21
CA LEU A 63 11.06 1.09 2.00
C LEU A 63 10.98 0.88 3.51
N VAL A 64 9.99 0.11 3.98
CA VAL A 64 9.77 -0.14 5.41
C VAL A 64 10.47 -1.39 5.87
N TYR A 65 10.27 -2.52 5.20
CA TYR A 65 10.73 -3.83 5.69
C TYR A 65 12.21 -4.09 5.42
N ARG A 66 12.74 -3.69 4.26
CA ARG A 66 14.13 -3.97 3.90
C ARG A 66 15.15 -3.50 4.93
N PRO A 67 15.10 -2.24 5.38
CA PRO A 67 16.06 -1.76 6.37
C PRO A 67 15.92 -2.46 7.73
N ILE A 68 14.70 -2.91 8.08
CA ILE A 68 14.43 -3.49 9.41
C ILE A 68 14.71 -5.01 9.43
N LYS A 69 14.30 -5.72 8.38
CA LYS A 69 14.35 -7.18 8.33
C LYS A 69 15.62 -7.75 7.71
N ASP A 70 16.09 -7.11 6.65
CA ASP A 70 17.19 -7.64 5.83
C ASP A 70 18.50 -6.88 6.04
N ASP A 71 18.48 -5.78 6.81
CA ASP A 71 19.62 -4.86 6.96
C ASP A 71 20.22 -4.47 5.58
N ARG A 72 19.34 -4.20 4.63
CA ARG A 72 19.69 -3.88 3.23
C ARG A 72 18.98 -2.61 2.76
N GLU A 73 19.61 -1.95 1.82
CA GLU A 73 18.96 -0.85 1.11
C GLU A 73 17.76 -1.36 0.29
N PRO A 74 16.66 -0.59 0.25
CA PRO A 74 15.53 -0.90 -0.61
C PRO A 74 15.93 -0.95 -2.09
N ASN A 75 15.27 -1.77 -2.89
CA ASN A 75 15.48 -1.81 -4.35
C ASN A 75 14.95 -0.55 -5.07
N ILE A 76 14.16 0.25 -4.37
CA ILE A 76 13.65 1.53 -4.83
C ILE A 76 14.13 2.63 -3.88
N THR A 77 14.70 3.70 -4.41
CA THR A 77 15.17 4.83 -3.61
C THR A 77 13.99 5.70 -3.16
N LEU A 78 14.22 6.54 -2.14
CA LEU A 78 13.21 7.54 -1.72
C LEU A 78 12.87 8.53 -2.84
N GLU A 79 13.84 8.89 -3.68
CA GLU A 79 13.63 9.76 -4.84
C GLU A 79 12.74 9.07 -5.89
N GLU A 80 13.04 7.81 -6.23
CA GLU A 80 12.22 7.02 -7.15
C GLU A 80 10.79 6.84 -6.62
N ALA A 81 10.63 6.54 -5.33
CA ALA A 81 9.34 6.45 -4.68
C ALA A 81 8.57 7.78 -4.73
N GLY A 82 9.25 8.91 -4.48
CA GLY A 82 8.69 10.25 -4.62
C GLY A 82 8.18 10.53 -6.04
N ASN A 83 8.94 10.12 -7.06
CA ASN A 83 8.56 10.27 -8.47
C ASN A 83 7.33 9.41 -8.85
N LEU A 84 7.08 8.30 -8.15
CA LEU A 84 5.88 7.49 -8.34
C LEU A 84 4.65 8.05 -7.61
N CYS A 85 4.84 8.91 -6.61
CA CYS A 85 3.76 9.47 -5.80
C CYS A 85 3.03 10.61 -6.53
N SER A 86 2.43 10.27 -7.66
CA SER A 86 1.64 11.16 -8.51
C SER A 86 0.15 11.13 -8.15
N ARG A 87 -0.64 12.03 -8.77
CA ARG A 87 -2.11 12.04 -8.67
C ARG A 87 -2.79 10.73 -9.15
N HIS A 88 -2.06 9.86 -9.84
CA HIS A 88 -2.55 8.57 -10.33
C HIS A 88 -2.26 7.42 -9.35
N LEU A 89 -1.72 7.74 -8.19
CA LEU A 89 -1.48 6.81 -7.08
C LEU A 89 -2.48 7.04 -5.95
N PHE A 90 -3.14 5.96 -5.53
CA PHE A 90 -3.99 5.91 -4.35
C PHE A 90 -3.41 4.89 -3.36
N VAL A 91 -3.04 5.35 -2.19
CA VAL A 91 -2.47 4.49 -1.12
C VAL A 91 -3.54 4.22 -0.07
N ILE A 92 -3.84 2.95 0.18
CA ILE A 92 -4.67 2.51 1.29
C ILE A 92 -3.73 2.08 2.41
N TYR A 93 -3.56 2.92 3.41
CA TYR A 93 -2.77 2.60 4.59
C TYR A 93 -3.63 1.89 5.62
N CYS A 94 -3.47 0.56 5.69
CA CYS A 94 -4.21 -0.27 6.62
C CYS A 94 -3.58 -0.24 8.01
N THR A 95 -4.39 0.04 9.02
CA THR A 95 -4.01 0.01 10.44
C THR A 95 -4.96 -0.88 11.24
N ASN A 96 -4.49 -1.41 12.35
CA ASN A 96 -5.30 -2.12 13.34
C ASN A 96 -4.56 -2.09 14.66
N LYS A 97 -5.20 -1.61 15.72
CA LYS A 97 -4.61 -1.58 17.07
C LYS A 97 -4.25 -2.97 17.63
N HIS A 98 -4.89 -4.02 17.11
CA HIS A 98 -4.63 -5.42 17.46
C HIS A 98 -3.74 -6.15 16.43
N ALA A 99 -3.00 -5.42 15.61
CA ALA A 99 -2.21 -6.02 14.53
C ALA A 99 -1.20 -7.05 15.05
N TYR A 100 -0.51 -6.77 16.13
CA TYR A 100 0.47 -7.69 16.72
C TYR A 100 -0.21 -8.95 17.32
N ASP A 101 -1.35 -8.80 18.00
CA ASP A 101 -2.12 -9.94 18.50
C ASP A 101 -2.60 -10.84 17.36
N ASN A 102 -3.02 -10.27 16.25
CA ASN A 102 -3.40 -11.00 15.04
C ASN A 102 -2.25 -11.80 14.42
N ILE A 103 -1.00 -11.30 14.50
CA ILE A 103 0.19 -12.02 14.07
C ILE A 103 0.41 -13.24 14.96
N LYS A 104 0.40 -13.07 16.28
CA LYS A 104 0.57 -14.15 17.26
C LYS A 104 -0.48 -15.25 17.09
N LEU A 105 -1.75 -14.86 16.94
CA LEU A 105 -2.85 -15.81 16.75
C LEU A 105 -2.71 -16.68 15.50
N ARG A 106 -2.03 -16.17 14.47
CA ARG A 106 -1.80 -16.91 13.21
C ARG A 106 -0.54 -17.78 13.24
N GLY A 107 0.30 -17.64 14.26
CA GLY A 107 1.61 -18.32 14.31
C GLY A 107 2.54 -17.86 13.18
N ASP A 108 2.49 -16.57 12.83
CA ASP A 108 3.34 -16.00 11.79
C ASP A 108 4.69 -15.59 12.41
N ASP A 109 5.75 -16.34 12.08
CA ASP A 109 7.10 -16.14 12.63
C ASP A 109 7.89 -15.06 11.88
N TYR A 110 7.33 -14.43 10.87
CA TYR A 110 8.04 -13.40 10.08
C TYR A 110 8.37 -12.16 10.92
N ILE A 111 7.53 -11.81 11.88
CA ILE A 111 7.78 -10.76 12.88
C ILE A 111 8.24 -11.43 14.17
N GLU A 112 9.51 -11.22 14.52
CA GLU A 112 10.16 -11.94 15.62
C GLU A 112 9.61 -11.55 17.00
N ASN A 113 9.32 -10.26 17.20
CA ASN A 113 8.87 -9.75 18.48
C ASN A 113 8.07 -8.45 18.37
N GLU A 114 7.47 -8.04 19.49
CA GLU A 114 6.65 -6.83 19.55
C GLU A 114 7.44 -5.54 19.25
N ASN A 115 8.72 -5.49 19.65
CA ASN A 115 9.55 -4.32 19.40
C ASN A 115 9.82 -4.12 17.92
N GLU A 116 10.12 -5.19 17.20
CA GLU A 116 10.27 -5.18 15.75
C GLU A 116 8.96 -4.72 15.06
N HIS A 117 7.82 -5.26 15.51
CA HIS A 117 6.52 -4.81 15.00
C HIS A 117 6.29 -3.31 15.21
N LYS A 118 6.66 -2.78 16.39
CA LYS A 118 6.57 -1.35 16.68
C LYS A 118 7.47 -0.51 15.76
N GLN A 119 8.68 -0.97 15.48
CA GLN A 119 9.60 -0.30 14.54
C GLN A 119 8.99 -0.25 13.13
N ILE A 120 8.44 -1.36 12.65
CA ILE A 120 7.74 -1.44 11.36
C ILE A 120 6.55 -0.45 11.31
N CYS A 121 5.71 -0.43 12.35
CA CYS A 121 4.58 0.49 12.44
C CYS A 121 5.02 1.95 12.42
N THR A 122 6.07 2.29 13.16
CA THR A 122 6.64 3.64 13.21
C THR A 122 7.16 4.04 11.83
N ARG A 123 7.93 3.17 11.17
CA ARG A 123 8.48 3.44 9.85
C ARG A 123 7.39 3.59 8.79
N TYR A 124 6.33 2.77 8.82
CA TYR A 124 5.17 2.97 7.95
C TYR A 124 4.55 4.35 8.15
N LYS A 125 4.33 4.75 9.40
CA LYS A 125 3.74 6.04 9.72
C LYS A 125 4.58 7.20 9.17
N GLU A 126 5.90 7.15 9.31
CA GLU A 126 6.81 8.15 8.77
C GLU A 126 6.71 8.25 7.24
N VAL A 127 6.85 7.12 6.54
CA VAL A 127 6.81 7.08 5.07
C VAL A 127 5.45 7.54 4.54
N ILE A 128 4.34 7.05 5.12
CA ILE A 128 2.99 7.42 4.72
C ILE A 128 2.71 8.90 4.96
N THR A 129 3.12 9.43 6.13
CA THR A 129 2.96 10.86 6.43
C THR A 129 3.77 11.74 5.46
N THR A 130 4.96 11.28 5.07
CA THR A 130 5.77 11.98 4.06
C THR A 130 5.06 11.99 2.71
N ILE A 131 4.53 10.85 2.28
CA ILE A 131 3.77 10.77 1.01
C ILE A 131 2.55 11.70 1.05
N ASP A 132 1.76 11.65 2.11
CA ASP A 132 0.53 12.43 2.25
C ASP A 132 0.78 13.95 2.25
N ASN A 133 1.85 14.39 2.92
CA ASN A 133 2.15 15.81 3.08
C ASN A 133 2.94 16.45 1.93
N PHE A 134 3.75 15.67 1.22
CA PHE A 134 4.75 16.21 0.29
C PHE A 134 4.60 15.72 -1.16
N THR A 135 3.54 14.96 -1.46
CA THR A 135 3.31 14.46 -2.82
C THR A 135 1.89 14.71 -3.31
N ASN A 136 1.63 14.37 -4.57
CA ASN A 136 0.29 14.44 -5.18
C ASN A 136 -0.48 13.09 -5.09
N ALA A 137 0.09 12.08 -4.46
CA ALA A 137 -0.60 10.82 -4.21
C ALA A 137 -1.74 11.02 -3.21
N ARG A 138 -2.80 10.24 -3.36
CA ARG A 138 -3.91 10.24 -2.40
C ARG A 138 -3.68 9.16 -1.37
N VAL A 139 -3.75 9.50 -0.09
CA VAL A 139 -3.63 8.56 1.02
C VAL A 139 -4.98 8.41 1.72
N PHE A 140 -5.41 7.17 1.90
CA PHE A 140 -6.58 6.81 2.68
C PHE A 140 -6.17 5.98 3.89
N TYR A 141 -6.43 6.48 5.09
CA TYR A 141 -6.16 5.80 6.35
C TYR A 141 -7.31 4.85 6.67
N TYR A 142 -7.07 3.55 6.53
CA TYR A 142 -8.06 2.50 6.73
C TYR A 142 -7.85 1.78 8.06
N ASP A 143 -8.74 2.00 9.02
CA ASP A 143 -8.78 1.22 10.25
C ASP A 143 -9.70 0.01 10.06
N TYR A 144 -9.10 -1.18 9.99
CA TYR A 144 -9.81 -2.44 9.83
C TYR A 144 -10.81 -2.74 10.96
N SER A 145 -10.60 -2.17 12.15
CA SER A 145 -11.50 -2.36 13.31
C SER A 145 -12.82 -1.57 13.19
N SER A 146 -12.90 -0.63 12.25
CA SER A 146 -14.07 0.22 12.04
C SER A 146 -14.99 -0.30 10.93
N PRO A 147 -16.20 -0.78 11.24
CA PRO A 147 -17.12 -1.35 10.24
C PRO A 147 -17.61 -0.32 9.21
N VAL A 148 -17.58 0.97 9.53
CA VAL A 148 -18.03 2.04 8.63
C VAL A 148 -16.98 2.36 7.58
N MET A 149 -15.70 2.17 7.89
CA MET A 149 -14.59 2.58 7.03
C MET A 149 -14.58 1.88 5.67
N TYR A 150 -15.10 0.67 5.58
CA TYR A 150 -15.12 -0.07 4.32
C TYR A 150 -15.95 0.62 3.25
N ASN A 151 -17.16 1.06 3.56
CA ASN A 151 -18.02 1.75 2.61
C ASN A 151 -17.44 3.12 2.20
N VAL A 152 -16.86 3.85 3.16
CA VAL A 152 -16.18 5.13 2.89
C VAL A 152 -14.98 4.92 1.96
N LEU A 153 -14.22 3.85 2.16
CA LEU A 153 -13.11 3.47 1.28
C LEU A 153 -13.59 3.15 -0.14
N LEU A 154 -14.66 2.35 -0.29
CA LEU A 154 -15.21 2.00 -1.59
C LEU A 154 -15.61 3.25 -2.38
N ASP A 155 -16.27 4.21 -1.73
CA ASP A 155 -16.66 5.47 -2.34
C ASP A 155 -15.44 6.31 -2.72
N ALA A 156 -14.42 6.36 -1.88
CA ALA A 156 -13.16 7.05 -2.17
C ALA A 156 -12.44 6.46 -3.38
N ILE A 157 -12.37 5.13 -3.48
CA ILE A 157 -11.77 4.42 -4.62
C ILE A 157 -12.57 4.71 -5.91
N ARG A 158 -13.89 4.61 -5.89
CA ARG A 158 -14.74 4.89 -7.07
C ARG A 158 -14.52 6.30 -7.58
N ARG A 159 -14.54 7.31 -6.69
CA ARG A 159 -14.26 8.71 -7.04
C ARG A 159 -12.86 8.89 -7.62
N PHE A 160 -11.86 8.25 -7.03
CA PHE A 160 -10.50 8.29 -7.56
C PHE A 160 -10.42 7.75 -8.99
N ILE A 161 -11.02 6.58 -9.25
CA ILE A 161 -11.04 5.95 -10.58
C ILE A 161 -11.75 6.84 -11.60
N GLU A 162 -12.91 7.39 -11.24
CA GLU A 162 -13.70 8.26 -12.13
C GLU A 162 -12.96 9.56 -12.49
N GLN A 163 -12.34 10.20 -11.49
CA GLN A 163 -11.58 11.44 -11.72
C GLN A 163 -10.36 11.20 -12.58
N THR A 164 -9.60 10.15 -12.29
CA THR A 164 -8.38 9.81 -13.05
C THR A 164 -8.72 9.44 -14.49
N LYS A 165 -9.81 8.70 -14.74
CA LYS A 165 -10.25 8.37 -16.11
C LYS A 165 -10.60 9.59 -16.93
N LYS A 166 -11.23 10.61 -16.33
CA LYS A 166 -11.57 11.86 -17.04
C LYS A 166 -10.34 12.63 -17.48
N GLU A 167 -9.27 12.59 -16.68
CA GLU A 167 -8.02 13.28 -16.98
C GLU A 167 -7.19 12.60 -18.08
N VAL A 168 -7.27 11.29 -18.22
CA VAL A 168 -6.54 10.52 -19.26
C VAL A 168 -7.19 10.66 -20.65
N ILE A 169 -8.46 11.05 -20.73
CA ILE A 169 -9.22 11.17 -21.98
C ILE A 169 -9.11 12.60 -22.59
N GLN A 170 -8.62 13.57 -21.82
CA GLN A 170 -8.33 14.93 -22.27
C GLN A 170 -6.89 15.07 -22.79
#